data_e6473926ab6fc7a6036a0c7f8aebaaa9
#
_entry.id   e6473926ab6fc7a6036a0c7f8aebaaa9
#
_cell.length_a   1.000
_cell.length_b   1.000
_cell.length_c   1.000
_cell.angle_alpha   90.00
_cell.angle_beta   90.00
_cell.angle_gamma   90.00
#
_symmetry.space_group_name_H-M   'P 1'
#
loop_
_entity.id
_entity.type
_entity.pdbx_description
1 polymer ?
#
loop_
_entity_poly.entity_id
_entity_poly.type
_entity_poly.pdbx_seq_one_letter_code
_entity_poly.pdbx_strand_id
1 'polypeptide(L)'
;MAKIAVFIDHDIVLRHFLLSGVLPALEAEHEVVWVFPARHRRVTVDLATLSLGRYRTVTVSEERLSGYRRLYHATVLRRLRGSRDKRPIFAFWRQMLGRRGFWTSWCWSWPGAYHWYRRRMLARIGDDPALDALLEEEKPDVIVHPTVLEGLFVSDLIRWGRVHGVPTVYLMNSWDNPAVKAVAVGAPDRLVVWGEHSKQVAHARLGIPLDHLLTFGAAQFDVYRRPTRETPAAYRARLGVPAGRRLLLYAGSSKGLDETAHLRALEGAIERGELENCSVLYRPHPWRATAEGEADFFKLSWRHVAMAPDMADYYRRHRREAAIIHLADYEDTHVTLSAVDAVISPLSTILLEAALHGKPILAYLPDEDVQRNIALFSMAKSVHFRDFFERVDCLQCPRPEDLVGGCRELLEAAERPGTAARLRRQCEFFVASGERSYAEQLDELIRSLGSVSWSGAKRGK
;
A
#
# COMPACT_ATOMS: atom_id res chain seq x y z
N MET A 1 -3.37 29.37 -9.43
CA MET A 1 -2.88 29.00 -8.09
C MET A 1 -4.09 28.72 -7.23
N ALA A 2 -4.21 27.52 -6.65
CA ALA A 2 -5.30 27.15 -5.76
C ALA A 2 -4.78 26.99 -4.34
N LYS A 3 -5.63 27.14 -3.32
CA LYS A 3 -5.32 26.79 -1.94
C LYS A 3 -5.79 25.37 -1.66
N ILE A 4 -4.86 24.49 -1.26
CA ILE A 4 -5.08 23.06 -1.10
C ILE A 4 -4.90 22.68 0.37
N ALA A 5 -5.90 22.01 0.97
CA ALA A 5 -5.72 21.32 2.25
C ALA A 5 -5.37 19.86 2.03
N VAL A 6 -4.17 19.44 2.42
CA VAL A 6 -3.67 18.06 2.27
C VAL A 6 -3.68 17.36 3.62
N PHE A 7 -4.48 16.31 3.75
CA PHE A 7 -4.65 15.55 4.99
C PHE A 7 -3.81 14.28 5.00
N ILE A 8 -2.89 14.15 5.94
CA ILE A 8 -2.03 12.98 6.14
C ILE A 8 -2.40 12.32 7.47
N ASP A 9 -2.91 11.09 7.44
CA ASP A 9 -3.46 10.41 8.61
C ASP A 9 -2.67 9.18 9.08
N HIS A 10 -1.58 8.81 8.38
CA HIS A 10 -0.82 7.60 8.66
C HIS A 10 0.61 7.68 8.12
N ASP A 11 1.58 7.12 8.84
CA ASP A 11 3.00 7.09 8.44
C ASP A 11 3.23 6.44 7.06
N ILE A 12 2.44 5.42 6.71
CA ILE A 12 2.56 4.79 5.39
C ILE A 12 2.11 5.74 4.29
N VAL A 13 1.02 6.48 4.53
CA VAL A 13 0.53 7.50 3.60
C VAL A 13 1.57 8.62 3.47
N LEU A 14 2.14 9.05 4.60
CA LEU A 14 3.24 10.01 4.63
C LEU A 14 4.42 9.52 3.77
N ARG A 15 4.84 8.26 3.94
CA ARG A 15 5.91 7.67 3.14
C ARG A 15 5.59 7.64 1.64
N HIS A 16 4.37 7.23 1.26
CA HIS A 16 4.01 7.05 -0.15
C HIS A 16 3.85 8.35 -0.91
N PHE A 17 3.38 9.40 -0.27
CA PHE A 17 2.95 10.63 -0.95
C PHE A 17 3.78 11.86 -0.57
N LEU A 18 4.24 11.94 0.67
CA LEU A 18 5.03 13.08 1.12
C LEU A 18 6.52 12.81 0.95
N LEU A 19 7.05 11.72 1.52
CA LEU A 19 8.48 11.38 1.40
C LEU A 19 8.88 10.97 -0.02
N SER A 20 7.95 10.57 -0.87
CA SER A 20 8.21 10.35 -2.30
C SER A 20 8.42 11.65 -3.09
N GLY A 21 8.12 12.82 -2.49
CA GLY A 21 8.21 14.12 -3.14
C GLY A 21 7.02 14.48 -4.04
N VAL A 22 6.05 13.57 -4.23
CA VAL A 22 4.92 13.78 -5.15
C VAL A 22 4.01 14.92 -4.69
N LEU A 23 3.60 14.90 -3.41
CA LEU A 23 2.75 15.99 -2.89
C LEU A 23 3.52 17.27 -2.61
N PRO A 24 4.76 17.25 -2.09
CA PRO A 24 5.57 18.49 -1.97
C PRO A 24 5.77 19.24 -3.30
N ALA A 25 5.79 18.54 -4.42
CA ALA A 25 5.86 19.18 -5.73
C ALA A 25 4.72 20.18 -6.01
N LEU A 26 3.56 20.00 -5.36
CA LEU A 26 2.43 20.93 -5.48
C LEU A 26 2.70 22.31 -4.87
N GLU A 27 3.62 22.44 -3.91
CA GLU A 27 3.97 23.72 -3.28
C GLU A 27 4.61 24.71 -4.26
N ALA A 28 5.15 24.22 -5.38
CA ALA A 28 5.68 25.09 -6.44
C ALA A 28 4.60 25.89 -7.17
N GLU A 29 3.37 25.38 -7.23
CA GLU A 29 2.29 25.90 -8.07
C GLU A 29 1.04 26.32 -7.27
N HIS A 30 0.93 25.91 -5.99
CA HIS A 30 -0.23 26.09 -5.15
C HIS A 30 0.13 26.52 -3.73
N GLU A 31 -0.82 27.13 -3.01
CA GLU A 31 -0.73 27.30 -1.57
C GLU A 31 -1.16 26.00 -0.90
N VAL A 32 -0.22 25.27 -0.27
CA VAL A 32 -0.50 24.01 0.38
C VAL A 32 -0.53 24.16 1.90
N VAL A 33 -1.61 23.71 2.52
CA VAL A 33 -1.74 23.57 3.97
C VAL A 33 -1.76 22.10 4.33
N TRP A 34 -0.72 21.62 4.99
CA TRP A 34 -0.63 20.26 5.47
C TRP A 34 -1.41 20.09 6.76
N VAL A 35 -2.23 19.06 6.86
CA VAL A 35 -3.04 18.77 8.05
C VAL A 35 -2.75 17.39 8.58
N PHE A 36 -2.36 17.32 9.85
CA PHE A 36 -2.04 16.08 10.56
C PHE A 36 -2.93 15.89 11.78
N PRO A 37 -3.15 14.65 12.24
CA PRO A 37 -3.80 14.41 13.52
C PRO A 37 -2.86 14.80 14.67
N ALA A 38 -3.37 15.56 15.63
CA ALA A 38 -2.61 15.94 16.80
C ALA A 38 -2.33 14.72 17.69
N ARG A 39 -1.05 14.40 17.93
CA ARG A 39 -0.59 13.34 18.85
C ARG A 39 -1.29 11.99 18.68
N HIS A 40 -1.46 11.55 17.44
CA HIS A 40 -2.13 10.28 17.15
C HIS A 40 -1.11 9.19 16.80
N ARG A 41 -1.33 7.95 17.30
CA ARG A 41 -0.46 6.78 17.10
C ARG A 41 -0.25 6.34 15.63
N ARG A 42 -1.03 6.85 14.71
CA ARG A 42 -0.88 6.52 13.27
C ARG A 42 0.15 7.38 12.57
N VAL A 43 0.50 8.54 13.16
CA VAL A 43 1.55 9.43 12.67
C VAL A 43 2.56 9.57 13.80
N THR A 44 3.67 8.86 13.65
CA THR A 44 4.73 8.78 14.68
C THR A 44 5.95 9.62 14.30
N VAL A 45 6.02 10.08 13.05
CA VAL A 45 7.09 10.95 12.56
C VAL A 45 7.03 12.29 13.26
N ASP A 46 8.18 12.79 13.69
CA ASP A 46 8.30 14.16 14.20
C ASP A 46 8.11 15.16 13.04
N LEU A 47 6.99 15.86 13.03
CA LEU A 47 6.65 16.81 11.98
C LEU A 47 7.67 17.94 11.83
N ALA A 48 8.40 18.29 12.92
CA ALA A 48 9.44 19.31 12.88
C ALA A 48 10.66 18.90 12.03
N THR A 49 10.84 17.59 11.80
CA THR A 49 11.91 17.08 10.93
C THR A 49 11.54 17.09 9.45
N LEU A 50 10.27 17.34 9.12
CA LEU A 50 9.80 17.42 7.76
C LEU A 50 9.94 18.85 7.25
N SER A 51 10.52 19.02 6.06
CA SER A 51 10.65 20.33 5.41
C SER A 51 9.32 20.76 4.77
N LEU A 52 8.31 21.03 5.60
CA LEU A 52 6.98 21.45 5.17
C LEU A 52 6.86 22.98 5.22
N GLY A 53 6.18 23.57 4.24
CA GLY A 53 5.90 24.99 4.21
C GLY A 53 4.98 25.41 5.37
N ARG A 54 3.70 25.13 5.28
CA ARG A 54 2.71 25.43 6.32
C ARG A 54 1.98 24.19 6.76
N TYR A 55 1.98 23.89 8.05
CA TYR A 55 1.19 22.76 8.56
C TYR A 55 0.30 23.13 9.75
N ARG A 56 -0.76 22.37 9.93
CA ARG A 56 -1.73 22.45 11.03
C ARG A 56 -1.90 21.08 11.65
N THR A 57 -2.32 21.04 12.88
CA THR A 57 -2.72 19.79 13.53
C THR A 57 -4.16 19.90 14.03
N VAL A 58 -4.91 18.81 13.92
CA VAL A 58 -6.29 18.73 14.40
C VAL A 58 -6.46 17.60 15.40
N THR A 59 -7.15 17.88 16.48
CA THR A 59 -7.45 16.88 17.52
C THR A 59 -8.48 15.89 16.99
N VAL A 60 -8.21 14.60 17.14
CA VAL A 60 -9.10 13.52 16.68
C VAL A 60 -9.88 12.95 17.85
N SER A 61 -11.20 12.90 17.74
CA SER A 61 -12.09 12.29 18.74
C SER A 61 -12.11 10.77 18.61
N GLU A 62 -11.64 10.04 19.62
CA GLU A 62 -11.68 8.58 19.67
C GLU A 62 -13.13 8.03 19.68
N GLU A 63 -14.08 8.76 20.25
CA GLU A 63 -15.49 8.37 20.23
C GLU A 63 -16.06 8.38 18.80
N ARG A 64 -15.75 9.42 18.03
CA ARG A 64 -16.14 9.54 16.62
C ARG A 64 -15.50 8.43 15.78
N LEU A 65 -14.19 8.20 15.96
CA LEU A 65 -13.47 7.11 15.29
C LEU A 65 -14.09 5.75 15.59
N SER A 66 -14.45 5.49 16.86
CA SER A 66 -15.15 4.26 17.24
C SER A 66 -16.51 4.13 16.55
N GLY A 67 -17.24 5.24 16.39
CA GLY A 67 -18.48 5.30 15.64
C GLY A 67 -18.30 4.93 14.17
N TYR A 68 -17.36 5.59 13.49
CA TYR A 68 -17.03 5.30 12.09
C TYR A 68 -16.54 3.87 11.90
N ARG A 69 -15.70 3.36 12.79
CA ARG A 69 -15.20 1.98 12.73
C ARG A 69 -16.33 0.95 12.77
N ARG A 70 -17.35 1.14 13.65
CA ARG A 70 -18.51 0.26 13.70
C ARG A 70 -19.34 0.33 12.41
N LEU A 71 -19.53 1.52 11.88
CA LEU A 71 -20.24 1.71 10.61
C LEU A 71 -19.45 1.11 9.43
N TYR A 72 -18.13 1.30 9.43
CA TYR A 72 -17.20 0.69 8.47
C TYR A 72 -17.34 -0.84 8.43
N HIS A 73 -17.31 -1.52 9.59
CA HIS A 73 -17.44 -2.98 9.65
C HIS A 73 -18.78 -3.47 9.06
N ALA A 74 -19.87 -2.82 9.41
CA ALA A 74 -21.19 -3.15 8.84
C ALA A 74 -21.23 -2.92 7.32
N THR A 75 -20.60 -1.85 6.84
CA THR A 75 -20.54 -1.50 5.41
C THR A 75 -19.71 -2.49 4.60
N VAL A 76 -18.53 -2.89 5.10
CA VAL A 76 -17.69 -3.93 4.47
C VAL A 76 -18.47 -5.24 4.36
N LEU A 77 -19.06 -5.71 5.46
CA LEU A 77 -19.80 -6.97 5.47
C LEU A 77 -21.04 -6.91 4.55
N ARG A 78 -21.71 -5.74 4.45
CA ARG A 78 -22.80 -5.55 3.50
C ARG A 78 -22.35 -5.71 2.05
N ARG A 79 -21.27 -5.05 1.65
CA ARG A 79 -20.72 -5.12 0.29
C ARG A 79 -20.27 -6.53 -0.06
N LEU A 80 -19.68 -7.23 0.90
CA LEU A 80 -19.21 -8.59 0.71
C LEU A 80 -20.32 -9.66 0.61
N ARG A 81 -21.55 -9.36 1.06
CA ARG A 81 -22.67 -10.33 0.97
C ARG A 81 -22.93 -10.83 -0.45
N GLY A 82 -22.77 -9.96 -1.45
CA GLY A 82 -22.94 -10.28 -2.87
C GLY A 82 -21.66 -10.74 -3.59
N SER A 83 -20.50 -10.72 -2.93
CA SER A 83 -19.22 -11.03 -3.56
C SER A 83 -19.00 -12.54 -3.72
N ARG A 84 -18.40 -12.93 -4.87
CA ARG A 84 -17.93 -14.33 -5.10
C ARG A 84 -16.79 -14.71 -4.15
N ASP A 85 -15.94 -13.74 -3.75
CA ASP A 85 -14.78 -13.93 -2.87
C ASP A 85 -15.12 -13.79 -1.37
N LYS A 86 -16.37 -13.92 -1.02
CA LYS A 86 -16.86 -13.63 0.36
C LYS A 86 -16.25 -14.51 1.44
N ARG A 87 -15.98 -15.82 1.15
CA ARG A 87 -15.53 -16.78 2.17
C ARG A 87 -14.19 -16.38 2.81
N PRO A 88 -13.10 -16.15 2.05
CA PRO A 88 -11.81 -15.75 2.64
C PRO A 88 -11.90 -14.43 3.41
N ILE A 89 -12.60 -13.45 2.84
CA ILE A 89 -12.73 -12.13 3.46
C ILE A 89 -13.60 -12.18 4.72
N PHE A 90 -14.64 -13.02 4.76
CA PHE A 90 -15.39 -13.26 5.98
C PHE A 90 -14.59 -13.97 7.05
N ALA A 91 -13.74 -14.93 6.69
CA ALA A 91 -12.83 -15.58 7.62
C ALA A 91 -11.87 -14.56 8.26
N PHE A 92 -11.28 -13.70 7.43
CA PHE A 92 -10.44 -12.58 7.89
C PHE A 92 -11.19 -11.65 8.84
N TRP A 93 -12.35 -11.13 8.45
CA TRP A 93 -13.11 -10.20 9.30
C TRP A 93 -13.63 -10.85 10.57
N ARG A 94 -13.98 -12.12 10.54
CA ARG A 94 -14.39 -12.88 11.74
C ARG A 94 -13.23 -12.98 12.74
N GLN A 95 -12.00 -13.19 12.28
CA GLN A 95 -10.82 -13.19 13.13
C GLN A 95 -10.54 -11.79 13.68
N MET A 96 -10.55 -10.76 12.81
CA MET A 96 -10.22 -9.38 13.20
C MET A 96 -11.20 -8.77 14.19
N LEU A 97 -12.50 -9.06 14.05
CA LEU A 97 -13.57 -8.50 14.91
C LEU A 97 -13.88 -9.37 16.11
N GLY A 98 -13.37 -10.60 16.14
CA GLY A 98 -13.82 -11.62 17.09
C GLY A 98 -15.28 -12.03 16.87
N ARG A 99 -15.70 -13.09 17.57
CA ARG A 99 -17.05 -13.68 17.38
C ARG A 99 -18.18 -12.67 17.58
N ARG A 100 -18.16 -11.94 18.70
CA ARG A 100 -19.22 -10.99 19.05
C ARG A 100 -19.27 -9.79 18.09
N GLY A 101 -18.14 -9.17 17.82
CA GLY A 101 -18.04 -8.00 16.92
C GLY A 101 -18.47 -8.32 15.49
N PHE A 102 -18.07 -9.52 14.99
CA PHE A 102 -18.47 -9.98 13.68
C PHE A 102 -19.99 -10.15 13.56
N TRP A 103 -20.64 -10.88 14.47
CA TRP A 103 -22.08 -11.12 14.39
C TRP A 103 -22.89 -9.84 14.54
N THR A 104 -22.46 -8.94 15.43
CA THR A 104 -23.11 -7.62 15.55
C THR A 104 -23.05 -6.85 14.23
N SER A 105 -21.86 -6.75 13.62
CA SER A 105 -21.68 -6.06 12.34
C SER A 105 -22.39 -6.78 11.19
N TRP A 106 -22.46 -8.10 11.24
CA TRP A 106 -23.19 -8.92 10.28
C TRP A 106 -24.69 -8.66 10.31
N CYS A 107 -25.32 -8.57 11.50
CA CYS A 107 -26.74 -8.22 11.63
C CYS A 107 -27.03 -6.85 11.03
N TRP A 108 -26.21 -5.85 11.35
CA TRP A 108 -26.35 -4.50 10.81
C TRP A 108 -26.00 -4.38 9.31
N SER A 109 -25.44 -5.40 8.70
CA SER A 109 -25.14 -5.45 7.27
C SER A 109 -26.32 -5.88 6.39
N TRP A 110 -27.46 -6.29 6.95
CA TRP A 110 -28.67 -6.64 6.19
C TRP A 110 -29.27 -5.43 5.48
N PRO A 111 -29.80 -5.57 4.26
CA PRO A 111 -30.27 -4.44 3.46
C PRO A 111 -31.24 -3.50 4.20
N GLY A 112 -32.26 -4.03 4.80
CA GLY A 112 -33.27 -3.22 5.53
C GLY A 112 -32.72 -2.56 6.79
N ALA A 113 -31.93 -3.29 7.58
CA ALA A 113 -31.35 -2.79 8.82
C ALA A 113 -30.19 -1.79 8.57
N TYR A 114 -29.42 -1.98 7.52
CA TYR A 114 -28.22 -1.18 7.25
C TYR A 114 -28.51 0.30 7.03
N HIS A 115 -29.53 0.66 6.23
CA HIS A 115 -29.85 2.06 5.95
C HIS A 115 -30.31 2.81 7.19
N TRP A 116 -31.13 2.16 8.03
CA TRP A 116 -31.55 2.71 9.31
C TRP A 116 -30.33 2.85 10.25
N TYR A 117 -29.52 1.78 10.40
CA TYR A 117 -28.32 1.78 11.23
C TYR A 117 -27.34 2.86 10.78
N ARG A 118 -27.06 2.96 9.48
CA ARG A 118 -26.19 3.99 8.90
C ARG A 118 -26.67 5.40 9.27
N ARG A 119 -27.95 5.69 9.05
CA ARG A 119 -28.54 7.00 9.39
C ARG A 119 -28.39 7.32 10.87
N ARG A 120 -28.75 6.38 11.73
CA ARG A 120 -28.64 6.53 13.18
C ARG A 120 -27.19 6.73 13.63
N MET A 121 -26.25 5.96 13.08
CA MET A 121 -24.83 6.10 13.42
C MET A 121 -24.26 7.44 12.96
N LEU A 122 -24.58 7.90 11.76
CA LEU A 122 -24.12 9.20 11.27
C LEU A 122 -24.68 10.36 12.09
N ALA A 123 -25.96 10.31 12.46
CA ALA A 123 -26.58 11.30 13.35
C ALA A 123 -25.90 11.33 14.74
N ARG A 124 -25.50 10.15 15.27
CA ARG A 124 -24.79 10.07 16.55
C ARG A 124 -23.35 10.56 16.46
N ILE A 125 -22.65 10.26 15.36
CA ILE A 125 -21.27 10.72 15.13
C ILE A 125 -21.25 12.24 15.04
N GLY A 126 -22.23 12.85 14.38
CA GLY A 126 -22.38 14.31 14.25
C GLY A 126 -21.24 14.97 13.46
N ASP A 127 -21.12 16.28 13.58
CA ASP A 127 -20.04 17.06 12.98
C ASP A 127 -18.79 17.05 13.84
N ASP A 128 -17.63 17.38 13.27
CA ASP A 128 -16.35 17.52 13.98
C ASP A 128 -15.99 19.00 14.12
N PRO A 129 -16.30 19.63 15.28
CA PRO A 129 -16.11 21.09 15.41
C PRO A 129 -14.67 21.52 15.23
N ALA A 130 -13.69 20.69 15.58
CA ALA A 130 -12.27 21.03 15.44
C ALA A 130 -11.85 21.02 13.96
N LEU A 131 -12.33 20.04 13.20
CA LEU A 131 -12.09 19.95 11.77
C LEU A 131 -12.83 21.03 11.01
N ASP A 132 -14.09 21.28 11.36
CA ASP A 132 -14.92 22.29 10.72
C ASP A 132 -14.30 23.69 10.93
N ALA A 133 -13.90 24.05 12.16
CA ALA A 133 -13.24 25.32 12.45
C ALA A 133 -11.92 25.50 11.69
N LEU A 134 -11.11 24.44 11.56
CA LEU A 134 -9.87 24.49 10.78
C LEU A 134 -10.16 24.74 9.30
N LEU A 135 -11.13 24.03 8.72
CA LEU A 135 -11.46 24.17 7.30
C LEU A 135 -12.14 25.52 6.99
N GLU A 136 -12.94 26.05 7.93
CA GLU A 136 -13.54 27.39 7.82
C GLU A 136 -12.49 28.51 7.92
N GLU A 137 -11.44 28.32 8.73
CA GLU A 137 -10.29 29.24 8.82
C GLU A 137 -9.45 29.21 7.55
N GLU A 138 -9.09 27.99 7.09
CA GLU A 138 -8.19 27.82 5.94
C GLU A 138 -8.87 28.09 4.60
N LYS A 139 -10.16 27.84 4.47
CA LYS A 139 -10.95 28.05 3.24
C LYS A 139 -10.28 27.46 1.99
N PRO A 140 -10.01 26.15 1.96
CA PRO A 140 -9.36 25.54 0.81
C PRO A 140 -10.26 25.52 -0.42
N ASP A 141 -9.66 25.69 -1.60
CA ASP A 141 -10.34 25.50 -2.88
C ASP A 141 -10.53 24.02 -3.21
N VAL A 142 -9.60 23.16 -2.74
CA VAL A 142 -9.60 21.70 -2.95
C VAL A 142 -9.08 21.00 -1.70
N ILE A 143 -9.72 19.90 -1.33
CA ILE A 143 -9.25 19.00 -0.27
C ILE A 143 -8.60 17.76 -0.92
N VAL A 144 -7.34 17.49 -0.59
CA VAL A 144 -6.61 16.30 -1.04
C VAL A 144 -6.37 15.38 0.15
N HIS A 145 -6.76 14.11 0.03
CA HIS A 145 -6.57 13.13 1.10
C HIS A 145 -6.04 11.79 0.57
N PRO A 146 -4.71 11.56 0.63
CA PRO A 146 -4.15 10.23 0.42
C PRO A 146 -4.63 9.28 1.52
N THR A 147 -5.19 8.13 1.15
CA THR A 147 -5.86 7.27 2.12
C THR A 147 -6.05 5.83 1.65
N VAL A 148 -6.26 4.93 2.59
CA VAL A 148 -6.78 3.58 2.32
C VAL A 148 -8.32 3.55 2.27
N LEU A 149 -8.98 4.70 2.28
CA LEU A 149 -10.43 4.88 2.46
C LEU A 149 -10.94 4.27 3.78
N GLU A 150 -10.10 4.26 4.78
CA GLU A 150 -10.39 3.87 6.15
C GLU A 150 -9.50 4.68 7.09
N GLY A 151 -10.03 5.28 8.12
CA GLY A 151 -9.21 5.94 9.12
C GLY A 151 -9.73 7.33 9.50
N LEU A 152 -8.76 8.19 9.81
CA LEU A 152 -9.04 9.55 10.25
C LEU A 152 -9.53 10.39 9.08
N PHE A 153 -10.38 11.37 9.36
CA PHE A 153 -10.86 12.38 8.42
C PHE A 153 -11.70 11.88 7.24
N VAL A 154 -11.52 10.63 6.78
CA VAL A 154 -12.06 10.10 5.51
C VAL A 154 -13.53 10.45 5.26
N SER A 155 -14.41 10.18 6.23
CA SER A 155 -15.85 10.41 6.06
C SER A 155 -16.25 11.85 6.37
N ASP A 156 -15.51 12.51 7.27
CA ASP A 156 -15.79 13.90 7.66
C ASP A 156 -15.46 14.85 6.52
N LEU A 157 -14.33 14.67 5.83
CA LEU A 157 -13.95 15.49 4.69
C LEU A 157 -14.91 15.36 3.51
N ILE A 158 -15.37 14.13 3.19
CA ILE A 158 -16.40 13.92 2.15
C ILE A 158 -17.68 14.68 2.50
N ARG A 159 -18.09 14.64 3.77
CA ARG A 159 -19.28 15.32 4.23
C ARG A 159 -19.12 16.83 4.19
N TRP A 160 -18.00 17.34 4.75
CA TRP A 160 -17.71 18.76 4.79
C TRP A 160 -17.61 19.37 3.38
N GLY A 161 -16.83 18.74 2.50
CA GLY A 161 -16.70 19.17 1.11
C GLY A 161 -18.03 19.25 0.38
N ARG A 162 -18.92 18.25 0.59
CA ARG A 162 -20.27 18.26 0.00
C ARG A 162 -21.15 19.38 0.53
N VAL A 163 -21.08 19.70 1.83
CA VAL A 163 -21.87 20.77 2.46
C VAL A 163 -21.41 22.14 1.98
N HIS A 164 -20.10 22.33 1.87
CA HIS A 164 -19.50 23.64 1.54
C HIS A 164 -19.20 23.80 0.04
N GLY A 165 -19.43 22.77 -0.79
CA GLY A 165 -19.17 22.82 -2.22
C GLY A 165 -17.68 22.76 -2.57
N VAL A 166 -16.81 22.30 -1.66
CA VAL A 166 -15.37 22.16 -1.88
C VAL A 166 -15.07 20.75 -2.39
N PRO A 167 -14.44 20.62 -3.58
CA PRO A 167 -14.14 19.32 -4.15
C PRO A 167 -13.15 18.52 -3.32
N THR A 168 -13.41 17.23 -3.19
CA THR A 168 -12.59 16.27 -2.47
C THR A 168 -11.89 15.31 -3.44
N VAL A 169 -10.56 15.29 -3.41
CA VAL A 169 -9.71 14.41 -4.21
C VAL A 169 -9.03 13.40 -3.27
N TYR A 170 -9.39 12.14 -3.41
CA TYR A 170 -8.78 11.08 -2.62
C TYR A 170 -7.77 10.28 -3.44
N LEU A 171 -6.61 10.01 -2.85
CA LEU A 171 -5.53 9.29 -3.50
C LEU A 171 -5.38 7.91 -2.85
N MET A 172 -5.61 6.86 -3.64
CA MET A 172 -5.58 5.49 -3.12
C MET A 172 -4.15 5.07 -2.78
N ASN A 173 -3.96 4.66 -1.53
CA ASN A 173 -2.64 4.33 -0.99
C ASN A 173 -2.04 3.03 -1.55
N SER A 174 -2.87 2.04 -1.91
CA SER A 174 -2.41 0.75 -2.42
C SER A 174 -3.44 0.08 -3.32
N TRP A 175 -2.97 -0.73 -4.28
CA TRP A 175 -3.79 -1.47 -5.25
C TRP A 175 -4.72 -2.51 -4.62
N ASP A 176 -4.38 -3.04 -3.44
CA ASP A 176 -5.19 -4.00 -2.68
C ASP A 176 -6.33 -3.35 -1.90
N ASN A 177 -6.28 -2.04 -1.65
CA ASN A 177 -7.25 -1.36 -0.79
C ASN A 177 -8.69 -1.51 -1.28
N PRO A 178 -9.03 -1.26 -2.57
CA PRO A 178 -10.40 -1.44 -3.05
C PRO A 178 -10.87 -2.90 -2.93
N ALA A 179 -9.93 -3.85 -2.99
CA ALA A 179 -10.23 -5.27 -2.98
C ALA A 179 -10.65 -5.79 -1.60
N VAL A 180 -10.03 -5.30 -0.52
CA VAL A 180 -10.15 -5.93 0.82
C VAL A 180 -10.49 -4.98 1.95
N LYS A 181 -10.17 -3.68 1.85
CA LYS A 181 -10.23 -2.77 3.01
C LYS A 181 -11.07 -1.52 2.76
N ALA A 182 -10.89 -0.86 1.63
CA ALA A 182 -11.38 0.48 1.39
C ALA A 182 -12.91 0.61 1.51
N VAL A 183 -13.37 1.38 2.48
CA VAL A 183 -14.77 1.75 2.65
C VAL A 183 -14.87 3.12 3.29
N ALA A 184 -15.15 4.15 2.50
CA ALA A 184 -15.60 5.44 3.02
C ALA A 184 -17.11 5.43 3.24
N VAL A 185 -17.57 6.26 4.15
CA VAL A 185 -19.01 6.56 4.30
C VAL A 185 -19.34 7.72 3.37
N GLY A 186 -19.56 7.41 2.13
CA GLY A 186 -19.74 8.35 1.02
C GLY A 186 -18.70 8.09 -0.08
N ALA A 187 -18.76 8.89 -1.13
CA ALA A 187 -17.78 8.89 -2.21
C ALA A 187 -17.15 10.27 -2.32
N PRO A 188 -15.82 10.38 -2.51
CA PRO A 188 -15.17 11.64 -2.85
C PRO A 188 -15.59 12.08 -4.26
N ASP A 189 -15.36 13.34 -4.60
CA ASP A 189 -15.63 13.85 -5.94
C ASP A 189 -14.70 13.24 -6.97
N ARG A 190 -13.45 12.97 -6.59
CA ARG A 190 -12.49 12.20 -7.38
C ARG A 190 -11.73 11.21 -6.51
N LEU A 191 -11.59 9.98 -7.02
CA LEU A 191 -10.72 8.97 -6.43
C LEU A 191 -9.66 8.57 -7.44
N VAL A 192 -8.42 8.88 -7.13
CA VAL A 192 -7.26 8.48 -7.92
C VAL A 192 -6.80 7.10 -7.47
N VAL A 193 -6.69 6.17 -8.39
CA VAL A 193 -6.27 4.77 -8.16
C VAL A 193 -5.08 4.41 -9.02
N TRP A 194 -4.45 3.26 -8.74
CA TRP A 194 -3.20 2.88 -9.37
C TRP A 194 -3.33 2.49 -10.85
N GLY A 195 -4.37 1.78 -11.22
CA GLY A 195 -4.55 1.30 -12.59
C GLY A 195 -5.98 0.83 -12.84
N GLU A 196 -6.20 0.28 -14.02
CA GLU A 196 -7.52 -0.16 -14.47
C GLU A 196 -8.10 -1.24 -13.56
N HIS A 197 -7.27 -2.17 -13.05
CA HIS A 197 -7.70 -3.16 -12.05
C HIS A 197 -8.34 -2.48 -10.82
N SER A 198 -7.62 -1.55 -10.21
CA SER A 198 -8.11 -0.84 -9.01
C SER A 198 -9.35 0.00 -9.31
N LYS A 199 -9.46 0.56 -10.51
CA LYS A 199 -10.63 1.30 -10.99
C LYS A 199 -11.87 0.40 -11.07
N GLN A 200 -11.75 -0.76 -11.73
CA GLN A 200 -12.84 -1.72 -11.86
C GLN A 200 -13.28 -2.26 -10.49
N VAL A 201 -12.33 -2.60 -9.63
CA VAL A 201 -12.61 -3.11 -8.29
C VAL A 201 -13.25 -2.03 -7.41
N ALA A 202 -12.79 -0.77 -7.48
CA ALA A 202 -13.39 0.34 -6.75
C ALA A 202 -14.83 0.61 -7.21
N HIS A 203 -15.08 0.62 -8.52
CA HIS A 203 -16.43 0.73 -9.05
C HIS A 203 -17.33 -0.41 -8.56
N ALA A 204 -16.93 -1.65 -8.75
CA ALA A 204 -17.73 -2.82 -8.43
C ALA A 204 -17.98 -3.00 -6.92
N ARG A 205 -16.98 -2.70 -6.08
CA ARG A 205 -17.05 -2.97 -4.64
C ARG A 205 -17.39 -1.76 -3.78
N LEU A 206 -16.94 -0.57 -4.18
CA LEU A 206 -17.19 0.65 -3.43
C LEU A 206 -18.41 1.41 -3.96
N GLY A 207 -18.88 1.08 -5.18
CA GLY A 207 -19.99 1.74 -5.82
C GLY A 207 -19.67 3.18 -6.24
N ILE A 208 -18.40 3.48 -6.47
CA ILE A 208 -17.98 4.81 -6.96
C ILE A 208 -18.21 4.86 -8.47
N PRO A 209 -18.84 5.90 -9.01
CA PRO A 209 -19.05 6.05 -10.46
C PRO A 209 -17.72 6.06 -11.22
N LEU A 210 -17.69 5.49 -12.44
CA LEU A 210 -16.47 5.38 -13.24
C LEU A 210 -15.85 6.73 -13.63
N ASP A 211 -16.66 7.74 -13.82
CA ASP A 211 -16.27 9.13 -14.12
C ASP A 211 -15.66 9.87 -12.92
N HIS A 212 -15.84 9.34 -11.71
CA HIS A 212 -15.15 9.81 -10.50
C HIS A 212 -13.81 9.11 -10.25
N LEU A 213 -13.49 8.06 -11.04
CA LEU A 213 -12.30 7.22 -10.86
C LEU A 213 -11.23 7.55 -11.91
N LEU A 214 -10.05 7.98 -11.46
CA LEU A 214 -8.91 8.34 -12.31
C LEU A 214 -7.74 7.39 -12.05
N THR A 215 -6.97 7.07 -13.09
CA THR A 215 -5.82 6.15 -12.99
C THR A 215 -4.53 6.93 -13.26
N PHE A 216 -3.72 7.17 -12.19
CA PHE A 216 -2.46 7.94 -12.28
C PHE A 216 -1.21 7.08 -12.07
N GLY A 217 -1.37 5.79 -11.79
CA GLY A 217 -0.28 4.97 -11.30
C GLY A 217 -0.17 5.01 -9.77
N ALA A 218 0.97 4.67 -9.25
CA ALA A 218 1.29 4.72 -7.83
C ALA A 218 2.27 5.85 -7.56
N ALA A 219 1.91 6.78 -6.68
CA ALA A 219 2.72 7.96 -6.39
C ALA A 219 4.17 7.62 -6.01
N GLN A 220 4.36 6.61 -5.17
CA GLN A 220 5.67 6.15 -4.72
C GLN A 220 6.51 5.50 -5.82
N PHE A 221 5.93 5.16 -6.98
CA PHE A 221 6.66 4.56 -8.11
C PHE A 221 7.16 5.58 -9.14
N ASP A 222 6.88 6.86 -8.96
CA ASP A 222 7.45 7.90 -9.82
C ASP A 222 8.98 7.91 -9.77
N VAL A 223 9.58 7.50 -8.65
CA VAL A 223 11.03 7.32 -8.55
C VAL A 223 11.58 6.30 -9.55
N TYR A 224 10.79 5.29 -9.94
CA TYR A 224 11.20 4.24 -10.89
C TYR A 224 11.33 4.73 -12.34
N ARG A 225 10.88 5.95 -12.62
CA ARG A 225 11.05 6.62 -13.91
C ARG A 225 12.44 7.24 -14.10
N ARG A 226 13.19 7.38 -13.01
CA ARG A 226 14.52 8.02 -13.01
C ARG A 226 15.62 6.96 -13.01
N PRO A 227 16.83 7.29 -13.46
CA PRO A 227 17.98 6.46 -13.17
C PRO A 227 18.16 6.28 -11.66
N THR A 228 18.59 5.09 -11.25
CA THR A 228 18.94 4.82 -9.84
C THR A 228 20.10 5.70 -9.38
N ARG A 229 20.08 6.13 -8.13
CA ARG A 229 21.18 6.92 -7.51
C ARG A 229 22.51 6.17 -7.48
N GLU A 230 22.49 4.83 -7.51
CA GLU A 230 23.65 3.95 -7.54
C GLU A 230 23.47 2.94 -8.67
N THR A 231 24.52 2.66 -9.43
CA THR A 231 24.43 1.67 -10.51
C THR A 231 24.26 0.25 -9.96
N PRO A 232 23.60 -0.66 -10.68
CA PRO A 232 23.47 -2.07 -10.27
C PRO A 232 24.82 -2.72 -9.97
N ALA A 233 25.87 -2.41 -10.75
CA ALA A 233 27.21 -2.95 -10.53
C ALA A 233 27.83 -2.44 -9.22
N ALA A 234 27.72 -1.14 -8.93
CA ALA A 234 28.23 -0.55 -7.69
C ALA A 234 27.50 -1.13 -6.46
N TYR A 235 26.17 -1.26 -6.55
CA TYR A 235 25.36 -1.88 -5.47
C TYR A 235 25.80 -3.32 -5.19
N ARG A 236 25.97 -4.15 -6.24
CA ARG A 236 26.47 -5.53 -6.11
C ARG A 236 27.87 -5.59 -5.52
N ALA A 237 28.77 -4.72 -5.95
CA ALA A 237 30.12 -4.63 -5.39
C ALA A 237 30.10 -4.29 -3.89
N ARG A 238 29.25 -3.35 -3.49
CA ARG A 238 29.05 -2.98 -2.07
C ARG A 238 28.50 -4.13 -1.22
N LEU A 239 27.69 -5.00 -1.82
CA LEU A 239 27.19 -6.23 -1.17
C LEU A 239 28.25 -7.34 -1.13
N GLY A 240 29.42 -7.17 -1.76
CA GLY A 240 30.42 -8.22 -1.89
C GLY A 240 30.02 -9.36 -2.84
N VAL A 241 29.05 -9.14 -3.73
CA VAL A 241 28.62 -10.14 -4.71
C VAL A 241 29.64 -10.20 -5.84
N PRO A 242 30.31 -11.36 -6.07
CA PRO A 242 31.30 -11.51 -7.13
C PRO A 242 30.74 -11.23 -8.53
N ALA A 243 31.54 -10.73 -9.42
CA ALA A 243 31.16 -10.53 -10.81
C ALA A 243 30.71 -11.85 -11.45
N GLY A 244 29.63 -11.81 -12.23
CA GLY A 244 29.04 -12.98 -12.86
C GLY A 244 28.18 -13.86 -11.94
N ARG A 245 28.13 -13.59 -10.63
CA ARG A 245 27.26 -14.32 -9.70
C ARG A 245 25.83 -13.75 -9.79
N ARG A 246 24.84 -14.62 -9.81
CA ARG A 246 23.42 -14.24 -9.82
C ARG A 246 22.97 -13.81 -8.44
N LEU A 247 22.10 -12.81 -8.37
CA LEU A 247 21.59 -12.26 -7.12
C LEU A 247 20.07 -12.39 -7.05
N LEU A 248 19.59 -13.30 -6.21
CA LEU A 248 18.16 -13.49 -5.92
C LEU A 248 17.77 -12.58 -4.76
N LEU A 249 16.71 -11.79 -4.92
CA LEU A 249 16.09 -11.11 -3.79
C LEU A 249 15.06 -12.02 -3.14
N TYR A 250 15.23 -12.32 -1.85
CA TYR A 250 14.16 -12.81 -1.01
C TYR A 250 13.56 -11.62 -0.25
N ALA A 251 12.39 -11.16 -0.67
CA ALA A 251 11.67 -10.07 -0.03
C ALA A 251 10.58 -10.63 0.90
N GLY A 252 10.71 -10.33 2.19
CA GLY A 252 9.85 -10.88 3.23
C GLY A 252 8.44 -10.28 3.26
N SER A 253 7.56 -10.91 4.03
CA SER A 253 6.18 -10.46 4.30
C SER A 253 6.05 -9.81 5.68
N SER A 254 4.97 -9.07 5.88
CA SER A 254 4.74 -8.33 7.13
C SER A 254 4.47 -9.23 8.35
N LYS A 255 4.00 -10.44 8.19
CA LYS A 255 3.63 -11.36 9.30
C LYS A 255 3.56 -12.82 8.89
N GLY A 256 3.87 -13.69 9.84
CA GLY A 256 3.34 -15.06 9.91
C GLY A 256 4.05 -16.11 9.09
N LEU A 257 5.28 -15.87 8.63
CA LEU A 257 6.11 -16.87 7.96
C LEU A 257 7.43 -17.05 8.70
N ASP A 258 7.95 -18.27 8.68
CA ASP A 258 9.33 -18.57 9.11
C ASP A 258 10.29 -18.31 7.95
N GLU A 259 10.61 -17.04 7.72
CA GLU A 259 11.50 -16.64 6.62
C GLU A 259 12.92 -17.18 6.82
N THR A 260 13.34 -17.41 8.07
CA THR A 260 14.65 -17.99 8.37
C THR A 260 14.77 -19.42 7.84
N ALA A 261 13.70 -20.23 7.95
CA ALA A 261 13.68 -21.57 7.38
C ALA A 261 13.78 -21.53 5.84
N HIS A 262 13.09 -20.58 5.20
CA HIS A 262 13.17 -20.40 3.74
C HIS A 262 14.59 -20.02 3.29
N LEU A 263 15.23 -19.08 4.01
CA LEU A 263 16.61 -18.66 3.71
C LEU A 263 17.61 -19.81 3.90
N ARG A 264 17.44 -20.65 4.93
CA ARG A 264 18.27 -21.85 5.14
C ARG A 264 18.11 -22.85 4.00
N ALA A 265 16.90 -23.05 3.50
CA ALA A 265 16.67 -23.93 2.36
C ALA A 265 17.41 -23.43 1.10
N LEU A 266 17.37 -22.12 0.84
CA LEU A 266 18.11 -21.50 -0.28
C LEU A 266 19.63 -21.61 -0.08
N GLU A 267 20.13 -21.28 1.10
CA GLU A 267 21.57 -21.38 1.41
C GLU A 267 22.07 -22.82 1.22
N GLY A 268 21.37 -23.79 1.81
CA GLY A 268 21.73 -25.21 1.65
C GLY A 268 21.70 -25.67 0.19
N ALA A 269 20.78 -25.18 -0.63
CA ALA A 269 20.74 -25.49 -2.06
C ALA A 269 21.93 -24.92 -2.81
N ILE A 270 22.38 -23.73 -2.44
CA ILE A 270 23.61 -23.12 -3.00
C ILE A 270 24.84 -23.91 -2.59
N GLU A 271 24.94 -24.30 -1.32
CA GLU A 271 26.07 -25.09 -0.80
C GLU A 271 26.15 -26.51 -1.43
N ARG A 272 25.04 -27.11 -1.76
CA ARG A 272 24.98 -28.40 -2.48
C ARG A 272 25.21 -28.30 -3.98
N GLY A 273 25.38 -27.07 -4.52
CA GLY A 273 25.53 -26.82 -5.96
C GLY A 273 24.23 -26.95 -6.76
N GLU A 274 23.07 -26.98 -6.10
CA GLU A 274 21.77 -27.04 -6.76
C GLU A 274 21.34 -25.68 -7.35
N LEU A 275 21.87 -24.57 -6.80
CA LEU A 275 21.77 -23.19 -7.28
C LEU A 275 23.17 -22.63 -7.50
N GLU A 276 23.80 -23.04 -8.60
CA GLU A 276 25.18 -22.62 -8.92
C GLU A 276 25.29 -21.11 -9.14
N ASN A 277 26.40 -20.53 -8.71
CA ASN A 277 26.73 -19.11 -8.89
C ASN A 277 25.64 -18.15 -8.39
N CYS A 278 24.91 -18.52 -7.33
CA CYS A 278 23.87 -17.69 -6.74
C CYS A 278 24.27 -17.09 -5.40
N SER A 279 23.75 -15.91 -5.11
CA SER A 279 23.68 -15.31 -3.78
C SER A 279 22.25 -14.85 -3.52
N VAL A 280 21.89 -14.77 -2.26
CA VAL A 280 20.56 -14.30 -1.83
C VAL A 280 20.69 -13.00 -1.10
N LEU A 281 19.95 -12.00 -1.52
CA LEU A 281 19.76 -10.76 -0.79
C LEU A 281 18.46 -10.88 -0.01
N TYR A 282 18.52 -10.83 1.31
CA TYR A 282 17.35 -10.86 2.17
C TYR A 282 16.91 -9.43 2.50
N ARG A 283 15.68 -9.09 2.17
CA ARG A 283 15.06 -7.82 2.58
C ARG A 283 13.80 -8.12 3.38
N PRO A 284 13.89 -8.14 4.72
CA PRO A 284 12.72 -8.32 5.57
C PRO A 284 11.71 -7.19 5.34
N HIS A 285 10.43 -7.47 5.58
CA HIS A 285 9.41 -6.45 5.46
C HIS A 285 9.64 -5.32 6.49
N PRO A 286 9.54 -4.04 6.12
CA PRO A 286 9.81 -2.92 7.04
C PRO A 286 9.01 -2.93 8.35
N TRP A 287 7.86 -3.60 8.37
CA TRP A 287 7.03 -3.75 9.58
C TRP A 287 7.49 -4.87 10.50
N ARG A 288 8.44 -5.71 10.08
CA ARG A 288 9.05 -6.75 10.92
C ARG A 288 10.29 -6.27 11.65
N ALA A 289 10.70 -5.04 11.44
CA ALA A 289 11.91 -4.46 12.02
C ALA A 289 12.00 -4.57 13.56
N THR A 290 10.90 -4.93 14.20
CA THR A 290 10.79 -5.15 15.64
C THR A 290 10.31 -6.55 16.00
N ALA A 291 10.11 -7.43 15.01
CA ALA A 291 9.63 -8.77 15.27
C ALA A 291 10.75 -9.67 15.83
N GLU A 292 10.41 -10.51 16.79
CA GLU A 292 11.33 -11.50 17.38
C GLU A 292 11.96 -12.44 16.33
N GLY A 293 11.30 -12.60 15.18
CA GLY A 293 11.76 -13.47 14.10
C GLY A 293 13.08 -13.07 13.43
N GLU A 294 13.41 -11.78 13.33
CA GLU A 294 14.68 -11.35 12.75
C GLU A 294 15.86 -11.53 13.71
N ALA A 295 15.59 -11.65 15.01
CA ALA A 295 16.64 -12.03 15.95
C ALA A 295 17.30 -13.35 15.60
N ASP A 296 16.58 -14.28 14.96
CA ASP A 296 17.12 -15.59 14.54
C ASP A 296 18.02 -15.47 13.32
N PHE A 297 17.73 -14.56 12.38
CA PHE A 297 18.63 -14.27 11.26
C PHE A 297 20.03 -13.88 11.75
N PHE A 298 20.12 -13.00 12.74
CA PHE A 298 21.39 -12.51 13.28
C PHE A 298 22.12 -13.50 14.19
N LYS A 299 21.48 -14.55 14.63
CA LYS A 299 22.11 -15.64 15.41
C LYS A 299 22.84 -16.66 14.49
N LEU A 300 22.59 -16.61 13.19
CA LEU A 300 23.12 -17.52 12.21
C LEU A 300 24.30 -16.90 11.45
N SER A 301 25.17 -17.77 10.98
CA SER A 301 26.24 -17.40 10.04
C SER A 301 25.79 -17.74 8.63
N TRP A 302 25.78 -16.76 7.76
CA TRP A 302 25.39 -16.90 6.37
C TRP A 302 26.60 -16.72 5.46
N ARG A 303 26.77 -17.62 4.50
CA ARG A 303 27.84 -17.54 3.48
C ARG A 303 27.36 -16.93 2.17
N HIS A 304 26.10 -17.21 1.83
CA HIS A 304 25.51 -16.87 0.54
C HIS A 304 24.26 -15.98 0.69
N VAL A 305 23.88 -15.65 1.91
CA VAL A 305 22.74 -14.78 2.21
C VAL A 305 23.23 -13.52 2.91
N ALA A 306 22.93 -12.35 2.32
CA ALA A 306 23.19 -11.04 2.92
C ALA A 306 21.89 -10.30 3.17
N MET A 307 21.79 -9.52 4.25
CA MET A 307 20.66 -8.62 4.47
C MET A 307 20.83 -7.36 3.63
N ALA A 308 19.72 -6.85 3.09
CA ALA A 308 19.69 -5.57 2.38
C ALA A 308 20.23 -4.44 3.27
N PRO A 309 21.13 -3.58 2.75
CA PRO A 309 21.88 -2.60 3.57
C PRO A 309 20.97 -1.64 4.35
N ASP A 310 19.89 -1.14 3.75
CA ASP A 310 18.91 -0.27 4.39
C ASP A 310 18.29 -0.93 5.63
N MET A 311 17.94 -2.20 5.53
CA MET A 311 17.38 -2.98 6.64
C MET A 311 18.43 -3.34 7.68
N ALA A 312 19.63 -3.72 7.26
CA ALA A 312 20.74 -4.02 8.17
C ALA A 312 21.12 -2.78 9.01
N ASP A 313 21.15 -1.60 8.39
CA ASP A 313 21.43 -0.33 9.07
C ASP A 313 20.30 0.05 10.04
N TYR A 314 19.06 -0.18 9.63
CA TYR A 314 17.89 0.05 10.49
C TYR A 314 17.95 -0.84 11.74
N TYR A 315 18.13 -2.16 11.60
CA TYR A 315 18.24 -3.08 12.74
C TYR A 315 19.42 -2.75 13.66
N ARG A 316 20.55 -2.32 13.08
CA ARG A 316 21.72 -1.93 13.87
C ARG A 316 21.43 -0.72 14.76
N ARG A 317 20.70 0.27 14.23
CA ARG A 317 20.35 1.49 14.97
C ARG A 317 19.26 1.28 16.02
N HIS A 318 18.26 0.46 15.70
CA HIS A 318 17.04 0.31 16.51
C HIS A 318 16.93 -1.01 17.28
N ARG A 319 18.03 -1.69 17.49
CA ARG A 319 18.10 -3.03 18.16
C ARG A 319 17.44 -3.11 19.54
N ARG A 320 17.26 -1.97 20.23
CA ARG A 320 16.76 -1.88 21.60
C ARG A 320 15.45 -1.09 21.73
N GLU A 321 14.92 -0.61 20.64
CA GLU A 321 13.72 0.23 20.65
C GLU A 321 12.46 -0.59 20.34
N ALA A 322 11.35 -0.22 21.00
CA ALA A 322 10.07 -0.82 20.72
C ALA A 322 9.54 -0.33 19.37
N ALA A 323 9.04 -1.26 18.57
CA ALA A 323 8.13 -1.13 17.42
C ALA A 323 8.06 0.24 16.71
N ILE A 324 9.15 0.68 16.07
CA ILE A 324 9.10 1.77 15.09
C ILE A 324 8.98 1.16 13.70
N ILE A 325 7.99 1.60 12.92
CA ILE A 325 7.87 1.21 11.51
C ILE A 325 9.03 1.87 10.75
N HIS A 326 9.84 1.06 10.08
CA HIS A 326 10.85 1.61 9.18
C HIS A 326 10.18 2.21 7.95
N LEU A 327 10.32 3.51 7.77
CA LEU A 327 9.86 4.22 6.56
C LEU A 327 10.97 4.15 5.49
N ALA A 328 11.23 2.92 4.98
CA ALA A 328 12.25 2.69 3.98
C ALA A 328 12.05 3.57 2.75
N ASP A 329 13.12 4.16 2.24
CA ASP A 329 13.11 4.97 1.02
C ASP A 329 12.77 4.10 -0.20
N TYR A 330 11.97 4.63 -1.11
CA TYR A 330 11.66 3.98 -2.38
C TYR A 330 12.87 3.96 -3.32
N GLU A 331 13.79 4.88 -3.18
CA GLU A 331 15.07 4.86 -3.91
C GLU A 331 15.90 3.62 -3.55
N ASP A 332 15.92 3.21 -2.26
CA ASP A 332 16.57 1.96 -1.84
C ASP A 332 15.93 0.73 -2.49
N THR A 333 14.62 0.75 -2.61
CA THR A 333 13.88 -0.32 -3.31
C THR A 333 14.20 -0.33 -4.80
N HIS A 334 14.26 0.85 -5.42
CA HIS A 334 14.59 1.03 -6.83
C HIS A 334 16.00 0.51 -7.16
N VAL A 335 17.00 0.90 -6.37
CA VAL A 335 18.37 0.41 -6.49
C VAL A 335 18.43 -1.12 -6.33
N THR A 336 17.77 -1.65 -5.29
CA THR A 336 17.75 -3.09 -5.01
C THR A 336 17.11 -3.86 -6.16
N LEU A 337 15.91 -3.48 -6.62
CA LEU A 337 15.23 -4.16 -7.71
C LEU A 337 15.96 -4.02 -9.04
N SER A 338 16.67 -2.92 -9.26
CA SER A 338 17.52 -2.76 -10.46
C SER A 338 18.72 -3.70 -10.45
N ALA A 339 19.28 -3.99 -9.27
CA ALA A 339 20.52 -4.75 -9.12
C ALA A 339 20.32 -6.27 -9.05
N VAL A 340 19.15 -6.78 -8.67
CA VAL A 340 18.87 -8.22 -8.57
C VAL A 340 18.49 -8.82 -9.92
N ASP A 341 18.63 -10.14 -10.08
CA ASP A 341 18.28 -10.84 -11.31
C ASP A 341 16.83 -11.32 -11.26
N ALA A 342 16.34 -11.72 -10.09
CA ALA A 342 14.98 -12.21 -9.90
C ALA A 342 14.53 -12.02 -8.44
N VAL A 343 13.22 -12.15 -8.19
CA VAL A 343 12.62 -11.89 -6.88
C VAL A 343 11.76 -13.05 -6.41
N ILE A 344 12.01 -13.49 -5.19
CA ILE A 344 11.19 -14.45 -4.44
C ILE A 344 10.51 -13.68 -3.32
N SER A 345 9.21 -13.82 -3.17
CA SER A 345 8.49 -13.21 -2.06
C SER A 345 7.22 -14.00 -1.73
N PRO A 346 6.79 -14.04 -0.48
CA PRO A 346 5.39 -14.30 -0.17
C PRO A 346 4.47 -13.27 -0.82
N LEU A 347 3.16 -13.33 -0.58
CA LEU A 347 2.22 -12.36 -1.15
C LEU A 347 2.50 -10.94 -0.60
N SER A 348 3.07 -10.11 -1.45
CA SER A 348 3.45 -8.73 -1.13
C SER A 348 3.44 -7.87 -2.40
N THR A 349 3.27 -6.56 -2.25
CA THR A 349 3.35 -5.59 -3.35
C THR A 349 4.69 -5.62 -4.08
N ILE A 350 5.75 -6.08 -3.42
CA ILE A 350 7.08 -6.19 -4.03
C ILE A 350 7.10 -7.10 -5.28
N LEU A 351 6.19 -8.07 -5.39
CA LEU A 351 6.04 -8.88 -6.60
C LEU A 351 5.62 -8.01 -7.80
N LEU A 352 4.68 -7.09 -7.59
CA LEU A 352 4.27 -6.13 -8.62
C LEU A 352 5.39 -5.14 -8.93
N GLU A 353 6.09 -4.64 -7.91
CA GLU A 353 7.24 -3.73 -8.06
C GLU A 353 8.39 -4.38 -8.85
N ALA A 354 8.69 -5.64 -8.56
CA ALA A 354 9.69 -6.42 -9.26
C ALA A 354 9.33 -6.63 -10.75
N ALA A 355 8.07 -6.97 -11.03
CA ALA A 355 7.57 -7.14 -12.40
C ALA A 355 7.63 -5.81 -13.19
N LEU A 356 7.35 -4.67 -12.55
CA LEU A 356 7.53 -3.33 -13.12
C LEU A 356 9.01 -3.04 -13.47
N HIS A 357 9.96 -3.56 -12.68
CA HIS A 357 11.39 -3.53 -13.01
C HIS A 357 11.78 -4.56 -14.08
N GLY A 358 10.84 -5.37 -14.54
CA GLY A 358 11.08 -6.44 -15.52
C GLY A 358 11.82 -7.63 -14.94
N LYS A 359 11.78 -7.81 -13.61
CA LYS A 359 12.42 -8.94 -12.93
C LYS A 359 11.45 -10.11 -12.84
N PRO A 360 11.87 -11.34 -13.22
CA PRO A 360 11.09 -12.54 -12.98
C PRO A 360 10.76 -12.70 -11.50
N ILE A 361 9.58 -13.20 -11.23
CA ILE A 361 9.00 -13.24 -9.89
C ILE A 361 8.49 -14.63 -9.54
N LEU A 362 8.72 -15.04 -8.29
CA LEU A 362 8.20 -16.26 -7.70
C LEU A 362 7.47 -15.94 -6.41
N ALA A 363 6.18 -16.27 -6.37
CA ALA A 363 5.39 -16.23 -5.15
C ALA A 363 5.61 -17.54 -4.36
N TYR A 364 6.43 -17.48 -3.32
CA TYR A 364 6.68 -18.60 -2.42
C TYR A 364 5.73 -18.54 -1.24
N LEU A 365 4.74 -19.40 -1.28
CA LEU A 365 3.68 -19.42 -0.28
C LEU A 365 3.27 -20.87 0.02
N PRO A 366 4.00 -21.56 0.91
CA PRO A 366 3.69 -22.92 1.30
C PRO A 366 2.25 -23.09 1.77
N ASP A 367 1.55 -24.10 1.26
CA ASP A 367 0.14 -24.37 1.58
C ASP A 367 -0.12 -24.49 3.08
N GLU A 368 0.82 -25.08 3.83
CA GLU A 368 0.73 -25.16 5.28
C GLU A 368 0.71 -23.79 5.97
N ASP A 369 1.51 -22.85 5.51
CA ASP A 369 1.54 -21.48 6.04
C ASP A 369 0.25 -20.74 5.71
N VAL A 370 -0.29 -20.93 4.50
CA VAL A 370 -1.59 -20.40 4.11
C VAL A 370 -2.70 -20.91 5.00
N GLN A 371 -2.72 -22.22 5.28
CA GLN A 371 -3.74 -22.84 6.13
C GLN A 371 -3.65 -22.38 7.59
N ARG A 372 -2.45 -22.15 8.11
CA ARG A 372 -2.22 -21.65 9.49
C ARG A 372 -2.51 -20.16 9.65
N ASN A 373 -2.49 -19.38 8.56
CA ASN A 373 -2.59 -17.93 8.61
C ASN A 373 -3.78 -17.41 7.80
N ILE A 374 -4.87 -17.05 8.49
CA ILE A 374 -6.09 -16.54 7.83
C ILE A 374 -5.83 -15.28 7.00
N ALA A 375 -4.89 -14.43 7.41
CA ALA A 375 -4.55 -13.23 6.64
C ALA A 375 -3.92 -13.61 5.29
N LEU A 376 -2.97 -14.55 5.26
CA LEU A 376 -2.36 -15.06 4.03
C LEU A 376 -3.40 -15.80 3.17
N PHE A 377 -4.23 -16.65 3.78
CA PHE A 377 -5.32 -17.32 3.08
C PHE A 377 -6.26 -16.31 2.41
N SER A 378 -6.63 -15.24 3.12
CA SER A 378 -7.51 -14.20 2.58
C SER A 378 -6.86 -13.42 1.45
N MET A 379 -5.57 -13.12 1.55
CA MET A 379 -4.81 -12.45 0.49
C MET A 379 -4.67 -13.34 -0.75
N ALA A 380 -4.29 -14.59 -0.58
CA ALA A 380 -4.11 -15.55 -1.68
C ALA A 380 -5.40 -15.79 -2.49
N LYS A 381 -6.57 -15.69 -1.85
CA LYS A 381 -7.88 -15.87 -2.47
C LYS A 381 -8.59 -14.56 -2.84
N SER A 382 -7.99 -13.41 -2.57
CA SER A 382 -8.61 -12.11 -2.88
C SER A 382 -8.39 -11.70 -4.34
N VAL A 383 -9.29 -10.85 -4.84
CA VAL A 383 -9.38 -10.52 -6.27
C VAL A 383 -8.07 -9.94 -6.83
N HIS A 384 -7.35 -9.12 -6.07
CA HIS A 384 -6.14 -8.48 -6.57
C HIS A 384 -5.02 -9.50 -6.87
N PHE A 385 -4.73 -10.47 -5.97
CA PHE A 385 -3.72 -11.49 -6.26
C PHE A 385 -4.20 -12.55 -7.25
N ARG A 386 -5.49 -12.93 -7.22
CA ARG A 386 -6.05 -13.81 -8.23
C ARG A 386 -5.85 -13.24 -9.63
N ASP A 387 -6.28 -12.00 -9.85
CA ASP A 387 -6.18 -11.34 -11.14
C ASP A 387 -4.70 -11.07 -11.54
N PHE A 388 -3.83 -10.84 -10.54
CA PHE A 388 -2.39 -10.72 -10.74
C PHE A 388 -1.78 -12.01 -11.29
N PHE A 389 -2.07 -13.15 -10.68
CA PHE A 389 -1.57 -14.45 -11.14
C PHE A 389 -2.17 -14.90 -12.48
N GLU A 390 -3.35 -14.42 -12.83
CA GLU A 390 -3.96 -14.69 -14.14
C GLU A 390 -3.32 -13.87 -15.28
N ARG A 391 -2.73 -12.70 -14.97
CA ARG A 391 -2.28 -11.74 -15.99
C ARG A 391 -0.77 -11.53 -16.04
N VAL A 392 -0.07 -11.74 -14.95
CA VAL A 392 1.36 -11.53 -14.83
C VAL A 392 2.07 -12.87 -14.71
N ASP A 393 3.12 -13.06 -15.50
CA ASP A 393 3.97 -14.24 -15.43
C ASP A 393 4.67 -14.30 -14.07
N CYS A 394 4.03 -14.94 -13.11
CA CYS A 394 4.50 -15.15 -11.76
C CYS A 394 4.52 -16.65 -11.46
N LEU A 395 5.70 -17.20 -11.19
CA LEU A 395 5.81 -18.56 -10.71
C LEU A 395 5.17 -18.67 -9.33
N GLN A 396 4.42 -19.72 -9.09
CA GLN A 396 3.81 -19.99 -7.79
C GLN A 396 4.42 -21.28 -7.22
N CYS A 397 4.96 -21.18 -6.02
CA CYS A 397 5.58 -22.32 -5.33
C CYS A 397 4.82 -22.61 -4.02
N PRO A 398 3.80 -23.49 -4.06
CA PRO A 398 3.00 -23.84 -2.89
C PRO A 398 3.62 -24.93 -2.02
N ARG A 399 4.71 -25.55 -2.42
CA ARG A 399 5.37 -26.63 -1.70
C ARG A 399 6.83 -26.31 -1.45
N PRO A 400 7.36 -26.55 -0.22
CA PRO A 400 8.75 -26.26 0.12
C PRO A 400 9.76 -26.98 -0.79
N GLU A 401 9.48 -28.23 -1.17
CA GLU A 401 10.32 -29.05 -2.04
C GLU A 401 10.49 -28.50 -3.45
N ASP A 402 9.54 -27.70 -3.93
CA ASP A 402 9.59 -27.09 -5.26
C ASP A 402 10.39 -25.78 -5.31
N LEU A 403 10.80 -25.22 -4.15
CA LEU A 403 11.45 -23.92 -4.06
C LEU A 403 12.73 -23.84 -4.92
N VAL A 404 13.59 -24.84 -4.83
CA VAL A 404 14.88 -24.85 -5.56
C VAL A 404 14.65 -24.97 -7.06
N GLY A 405 13.72 -25.84 -7.49
CA GLY A 405 13.31 -25.96 -8.89
C GLY A 405 12.74 -24.67 -9.43
N GLY A 406 11.85 -24.03 -8.66
CA GLY A 406 11.28 -22.72 -9.00
C GLY A 406 12.35 -21.61 -9.12
N CYS A 407 13.37 -21.61 -8.26
CA CYS A 407 14.49 -20.67 -8.37
C CYS A 407 15.30 -20.86 -9.65
N ARG A 408 15.54 -22.10 -10.09
CA ARG A 408 16.23 -22.37 -11.37
C ARG A 408 15.41 -21.82 -12.54
N GLU A 409 14.12 -22.16 -12.60
CA GLU A 409 13.22 -21.65 -13.64
C GLU A 409 13.16 -20.12 -13.65
N LEU A 410 13.16 -19.48 -12.48
CA LEU A 410 13.18 -18.04 -12.29
C LEU A 410 14.43 -17.41 -12.89
N LEU A 411 15.60 -18.00 -12.63
CA LEU A 411 16.89 -17.53 -13.15
C LEU A 411 17.01 -17.73 -14.67
N GLU A 412 16.52 -18.85 -15.19
CA GLU A 412 16.41 -19.07 -16.64
C GLU A 412 15.48 -18.05 -17.30
N ALA A 413 14.35 -17.72 -16.66
CA ALA A 413 13.44 -16.71 -17.15
C ALA A 413 14.09 -15.31 -17.21
N ALA A 414 15.03 -15.01 -16.31
CA ALA A 414 15.77 -13.76 -16.32
C ALA A 414 16.68 -13.60 -17.55
N GLU A 415 17.18 -14.71 -18.11
CA GLU A 415 18.04 -14.73 -19.29
C GLU A 415 17.23 -14.73 -20.61
N ARG A 416 15.95 -15.07 -20.57
CA ARG A 416 15.12 -15.15 -21.78
C ARG A 416 14.86 -13.77 -22.36
N PRO A 417 15.17 -13.52 -23.66
CA PRO A 417 14.90 -12.25 -24.31
C PRO A 417 13.42 -11.87 -24.22
N GLY A 418 13.15 -10.61 -23.97
CA GLY A 418 11.78 -10.06 -23.94
C GLY A 418 11.02 -10.28 -22.63
N THR A 419 11.53 -11.06 -21.67
CA THR A 419 10.88 -11.28 -20.37
C THR A 419 10.61 -9.95 -19.64
N ALA A 420 11.59 -9.09 -19.55
CA ALA A 420 11.44 -7.80 -18.87
C ALA A 420 10.36 -6.91 -19.52
N ALA A 421 10.34 -6.83 -20.83
CA ALA A 421 9.34 -6.03 -21.55
C ALA A 421 7.92 -6.62 -21.40
N ARG A 422 7.81 -7.95 -21.41
CA ARG A 422 6.53 -8.65 -21.23
C ARG A 422 5.98 -8.40 -19.83
N LEU A 423 6.78 -8.57 -18.78
CA LEU A 423 6.37 -8.32 -17.39
C LEU A 423 5.89 -6.89 -17.18
N ARG A 424 6.61 -5.89 -17.70
CA ARG A 424 6.17 -4.50 -17.62
C ARG A 424 4.81 -4.27 -18.26
N ARG A 425 4.59 -4.77 -19.50
CA ARG A 425 3.28 -4.67 -20.17
C ARG A 425 2.17 -5.34 -19.39
N GLN A 426 2.42 -6.51 -18.80
CA GLN A 426 1.43 -7.22 -17.99
C GLN A 426 1.04 -6.45 -16.72
N CYS A 427 1.94 -5.63 -16.19
CA CYS A 427 1.69 -4.79 -15.01
C CYS A 427 0.88 -3.53 -15.30
N GLU A 428 0.75 -3.08 -16.54
CA GLU A 428 0.03 -1.84 -16.91
C GLU A 428 -1.45 -1.85 -16.48
N PHE A 429 -2.05 -3.03 -16.41
CA PHE A 429 -3.41 -3.19 -15.89
C PHE A 429 -3.52 -2.85 -14.39
N PHE A 430 -2.46 -3.09 -13.63
CA PHE A 430 -2.42 -2.86 -12.17
C PHE A 430 -1.89 -1.49 -11.80
N VAL A 431 -0.91 -0.99 -12.55
CA VAL A 431 -0.29 0.31 -12.35
C VAL A 431 -0.23 1.03 -13.69
N ALA A 432 -1.01 2.08 -13.84
CA ALA A 432 -1.00 2.87 -15.07
C ALA A 432 0.40 3.46 -15.29
N SER A 433 0.90 3.28 -16.51
CA SER A 433 2.15 3.86 -17.00
C SER A 433 1.79 4.92 -18.05
N GLY A 434 2.08 6.17 -17.76
CA GLY A 434 1.89 7.28 -18.70
C GLY A 434 3.20 8.07 -18.87
N GLU A 435 3.24 9.02 -19.79
CA GLU A 435 4.42 9.90 -19.96
C GLU A 435 4.58 10.88 -18.81
N ARG A 436 3.45 11.37 -18.27
CA ARG A 436 3.40 12.35 -17.17
C ARG A 436 3.61 11.69 -15.81
N SER A 437 4.33 12.37 -14.93
CA SER A 437 4.49 11.98 -13.53
C SER A 437 3.15 12.03 -12.78
N TYR A 438 3.10 11.39 -11.63
CA TYR A 438 1.94 11.45 -10.75
C TYR A 438 1.65 12.89 -10.30
N ALA A 439 2.71 13.65 -9.97
CA ALA A 439 2.60 15.04 -9.52
C ALA A 439 2.01 15.95 -10.61
N GLU A 440 2.45 15.82 -11.87
CA GLU A 440 1.92 16.58 -13.00
C GLU A 440 0.44 16.28 -13.27
N GLN A 441 0.04 15.00 -13.21
CA GLN A 441 -1.36 14.59 -13.38
C GLN A 441 -2.24 15.14 -12.25
N LEU A 442 -1.72 15.16 -11.03
CA LEU A 442 -2.43 15.67 -9.86
C LEU A 442 -2.57 17.19 -9.92
N ASP A 443 -1.52 17.92 -10.32
CA ASP A 443 -1.56 19.36 -10.53
C ASP A 443 -2.64 19.75 -11.56
N GLU A 444 -2.68 19.08 -12.71
CA GLU A 444 -3.68 19.32 -13.75
C GLU A 444 -5.11 19.06 -13.23
N LEU A 445 -5.31 17.98 -12.47
CA LEU A 445 -6.60 17.70 -11.85
C LEU A 445 -7.03 18.81 -10.90
N ILE A 446 -6.12 19.27 -10.03
CA ILE A 446 -6.38 20.34 -9.07
C ILE A 446 -6.74 21.64 -9.80
N ARG A 447 -5.99 22.03 -10.82
CA ARG A 447 -6.27 23.22 -11.65
C ARG A 447 -7.66 23.12 -12.30
N SER A 448 -8.05 21.95 -12.79
CA SER A 448 -9.36 21.73 -13.41
C SER A 448 -10.51 21.89 -12.41
N LEU A 449 -10.31 21.50 -11.15
CA LEU A 449 -11.31 21.61 -10.08
C LEU A 449 -11.37 23.02 -9.50
N GLY A 450 -10.22 23.68 -9.30
CA GLY A 450 -10.14 25.04 -8.75
C GLY A 450 -10.63 26.13 -9.72
N SER A 451 -10.66 25.86 -11.04
CA SER A 451 -11.16 26.80 -12.04
C SER A 451 -12.70 26.83 -12.15
N VAL A 452 -13.37 25.80 -11.66
CA VAL A 452 -14.83 25.78 -11.56
C VAL A 452 -15.22 26.58 -10.32
N SER A 453 -15.47 27.88 -10.47
CA SER A 453 -16.15 28.64 -9.42
C SER A 453 -17.49 27.96 -9.16
N TRP A 454 -17.59 27.29 -8.01
CA TRP A 454 -18.81 26.60 -7.59
C TRP A 454 -19.88 27.66 -7.28
N SER A 455 -20.53 28.18 -8.33
CA SER A 455 -21.76 28.95 -8.20
C SER A 455 -22.78 28.04 -7.52
N GLY A 456 -23.11 28.36 -6.28
CA GLY A 456 -23.92 27.58 -5.33
C GLY A 456 -25.17 26.95 -5.91
N ALA A 457 -25.03 25.79 -6.49
CA ALA A 457 -26.14 24.88 -6.74
C ALA A 457 -26.45 24.15 -5.42
N LYS A 458 -27.40 24.70 -4.65
CA LYS A 458 -28.08 23.95 -3.58
C LYS A 458 -28.59 22.63 -4.17
N ARG A 459 -27.78 21.57 -4.09
CA ARG A 459 -28.26 20.22 -4.39
C ARG A 459 -29.23 19.86 -3.29
N GLY A 460 -30.51 19.71 -3.68
CA GLY A 460 -31.66 19.48 -2.83
C GLY A 460 -31.46 18.39 -1.78
N LYS A 461 -32.21 18.59 -0.69
CA LYS A 461 -32.30 17.77 0.52
C LYS A 461 -32.56 16.30 0.26
#